data_3865b29009652efb08337a86532ec0d0
#
_entry.id   3865b29009652efb08337a86532ec0d0
#
_cell.length_a   1.000
_cell.length_b   1.000
_cell.length_c   1.000
_cell.angle_alpha   90.00
_cell.angle_beta   90.00
_cell.angle_gamma   90.00
#
_symmetry.space_group_name_H-M   'P 1'
#
loop_
_entity.id
_entity.type
_entity.pdbx_description
1 polymer ?
#
loop_
_entity_poly.entity_id
_entity_poly.type
_entity_poly.pdbx_seq_one_letter_code
_entity_poly.pdbx_strand_id
1 'polypeptide(L)'
;QDRSTGAATYHSLLLRGATEAAGRLGFKVDHFVLGEEHISLPRLNSILASRGIRAVLFLPIKGSPATKELDWDQLTGIYTDYLITDPAIHTVCPDHFRSMTIALRKLIEMGYQRPGLILSEAHDRRLLFSWEAAFASYWSHTDHELTVPLLSNELNREEFIAWFQSTKPD
;
A
#
# COMPACT_ATOMS: atom_id res chain seq x y z
N GLN A 1 -20.02 -7.11 6.32
CA GLN A 1 -19.43 -5.89 6.88
C GLN A 1 -18.26 -5.49 6.00
N ASP A 2 -18.34 -4.26 5.56
CA ASP A 2 -17.63 -3.66 4.44
C ASP A 2 -16.10 -3.69 4.61
N ARG A 3 -15.41 -4.54 3.84
CA ARG A 3 -13.93 -4.58 3.76
C ARG A 3 -13.33 -3.33 3.08
N SER A 4 -14.18 -2.42 2.60
CA SER A 4 -13.79 -1.17 1.94
C SER A 4 -13.30 -0.10 2.92
N THR A 5 -13.63 -0.20 4.21
CA THR A 5 -13.42 0.86 5.20
C THR A 5 -11.94 1.15 5.47
N GLY A 6 -11.08 0.12 5.49
CA GLY A 6 -9.64 0.32 5.77
C GLY A 6 -8.90 1.01 4.61
N ALA A 7 -9.12 0.56 3.38
CA ALA A 7 -8.50 1.16 2.20
C ALA A 7 -9.01 2.59 1.96
N ALA A 8 -10.32 2.82 2.12
CA ALA A 8 -10.91 4.14 2.02
C ALA A 8 -10.34 5.11 3.07
N THR A 9 -10.12 4.63 4.30
CA THR A 9 -9.52 5.42 5.38
C THR A 9 -8.06 5.76 5.04
N TYR A 10 -7.27 4.81 4.54
CA TYR A 10 -5.88 5.04 4.16
C TYR A 10 -5.77 6.08 3.03
N HIS A 11 -6.56 5.96 1.97
CA HIS A 11 -6.60 6.95 0.88
C HIS A 11 -6.99 8.33 1.37
N SER A 12 -7.99 8.43 2.25
CA SER A 12 -8.43 9.70 2.83
C SER A 12 -7.33 10.37 3.67
N LEU A 13 -6.56 9.59 4.42
CA LEU A 13 -5.44 10.10 5.21
C LEU A 13 -4.30 10.61 4.31
N LEU A 14 -3.94 9.84 3.28
CA LEU A 14 -2.94 10.27 2.30
C LEU A 14 -3.34 11.56 1.61
N LEU A 15 -4.58 11.61 1.12
CA LEU A 15 -5.10 12.77 0.42
C LEU A 15 -5.12 14.02 1.31
N ARG A 16 -5.58 13.87 2.57
CA ARG A 16 -5.56 14.96 3.55
C ARG A 16 -4.16 15.46 3.79
N GLY A 17 -3.21 14.55 4.08
CA GLY A 17 -1.81 14.93 4.32
C GLY A 17 -1.15 15.62 3.13
N ALA A 18 -1.41 15.11 1.91
CA ALA A 18 -0.92 15.72 0.68
C ALA A 18 -1.50 17.14 0.46
N THR A 19 -2.82 17.30 0.68
CA THR A 19 -3.50 18.59 0.54
C THR A 19 -2.99 19.61 1.56
N GLU A 20 -2.81 19.22 2.81
CA GLU A 20 -2.26 20.07 3.85
C GLU A 20 -0.81 20.49 3.56
N ALA A 21 0.02 19.54 3.10
CA ALA A 21 1.42 19.81 2.75
C ALA A 21 1.51 20.74 1.54
N ALA A 22 0.73 20.51 0.50
CA ALA A 22 0.66 21.36 -0.68
C ALA A 22 0.20 22.79 -0.32
N GLY A 23 -0.83 22.90 0.52
CA GLY A 23 -1.35 24.20 0.99
C GLY A 23 -0.29 25.02 1.73
N ARG A 24 0.55 24.38 2.57
CA ARG A 24 1.65 25.06 3.26
C ARG A 24 2.73 25.59 2.28
N LEU A 25 2.85 24.96 1.12
CA LEU A 25 3.77 25.36 0.06
C LEU A 25 3.14 26.29 -0.98
N GLY A 26 1.88 26.72 -0.76
CA GLY A 26 1.18 27.64 -1.66
C GLY A 26 0.53 26.96 -2.88
N PHE A 27 0.44 25.62 -2.90
CA PHE A 27 -0.21 24.89 -3.97
C PHE A 27 -1.66 24.55 -3.63
N LYS A 28 -2.50 24.56 -4.66
CA LYS A 28 -3.87 24.04 -4.61
C LYS A 28 -3.89 22.61 -5.13
N VAL A 29 -4.65 21.73 -4.50
CA VAL A 29 -4.85 20.35 -4.93
C VAL A 29 -6.24 20.20 -5.53
N ASP A 30 -6.29 19.76 -6.79
CA ASP A 30 -7.52 19.34 -7.48
C ASP A 30 -7.56 17.80 -7.51
N HIS A 31 -8.74 17.22 -7.25
CA HIS A 31 -8.91 15.77 -7.18
C HIS A 31 -9.58 15.25 -8.45
N PHE A 32 -9.04 14.16 -8.99
CA PHE A 32 -9.60 13.46 -10.13
C PHE A 32 -9.77 11.98 -9.82
N VAL A 33 -10.93 11.42 -10.13
CA VAL A 33 -11.19 9.98 -10.01
C VAL A 33 -11.15 9.39 -11.41
N LEU A 34 -10.26 8.39 -11.60
CA LEU A 34 -10.10 7.68 -12.86
C LEU A 34 -10.98 6.43 -12.88
N GLY A 35 -11.49 6.06 -14.04
CA GLY A 35 -12.24 4.83 -14.27
C GLY A 35 -13.30 4.98 -15.36
N GLU A 36 -13.96 3.86 -15.70
CA GLU A 36 -14.96 3.81 -16.78
C GLU A 36 -16.14 4.76 -16.55
N GLU A 37 -16.58 4.91 -15.29
CA GLU A 37 -17.68 5.79 -14.90
C GLU A 37 -17.21 7.23 -14.58
N HIS A 38 -15.93 7.53 -14.74
CA HIS A 38 -15.34 8.80 -14.32
C HIS A 38 -14.53 9.45 -15.47
N ILE A 39 -13.26 9.74 -15.24
CA ILE A 39 -12.40 10.42 -16.20
C ILE A 39 -11.46 9.42 -16.86
N SER A 40 -11.47 9.38 -18.18
CA SER A 40 -10.45 8.64 -18.95
C SER A 40 -9.10 9.38 -18.94
N LEU A 41 -8.01 8.65 -19.12
CA LEU A 41 -6.66 9.25 -19.14
C LEU A 41 -6.47 10.31 -20.27
N PRO A 42 -6.94 10.11 -21.53
CA PRO A 42 -6.87 11.14 -22.54
C PRO A 42 -7.63 12.42 -22.15
N ARG A 43 -8.79 12.27 -21.51
CA ARG A 43 -9.55 13.42 -21.01
C ARG A 43 -8.81 14.11 -19.88
N LEU A 44 -8.17 13.34 -18.97
CA LEU A 44 -7.37 13.90 -17.89
C LEU A 44 -6.22 14.74 -18.45
N ASN A 45 -5.47 14.26 -19.44
CA ASN A 45 -4.41 15.03 -20.12
C ASN A 45 -4.92 16.40 -20.59
N SER A 46 -6.07 16.42 -21.25
CA SER A 46 -6.65 17.68 -21.74
C SER A 46 -7.00 18.63 -20.60
N ILE A 47 -7.52 18.10 -19.48
CA ILE A 47 -7.86 18.90 -18.29
C ILE A 47 -6.60 19.45 -17.63
N LEU A 48 -5.58 18.61 -17.42
CA LEU A 48 -4.31 19.00 -16.81
C LEU A 48 -3.65 20.13 -17.61
N ALA A 49 -3.54 19.93 -18.94
CA ALA A 49 -2.97 20.93 -19.85
C ALA A 49 -3.74 22.26 -19.82
N SER A 50 -5.10 22.20 -19.94
CA SER A 50 -5.92 23.40 -19.98
C SER A 50 -5.92 24.20 -18.66
N ARG A 51 -5.68 23.54 -17.52
CA ARG A 51 -5.58 24.16 -16.20
C ARG A 51 -4.15 24.52 -15.78
N GLY A 52 -3.15 24.21 -16.61
CA GLY A 52 -1.74 24.43 -16.28
C GLY A 52 -1.23 23.58 -15.12
N ILE A 53 -1.85 22.42 -14.87
CA ILE A 53 -1.43 21.49 -13.81
C ILE A 53 -0.19 20.74 -14.31
N ARG A 54 0.90 20.84 -13.57
CA ARG A 54 2.22 20.26 -13.93
C ARG A 54 2.67 19.14 -13.00
N ALA A 55 1.99 18.91 -11.89
CA ALA A 55 2.35 17.87 -10.94
C ALA A 55 1.13 16.98 -10.62
N VAL A 56 1.36 15.68 -10.56
CA VAL A 56 0.32 14.70 -10.24
C VAL A 56 0.79 13.76 -9.14
N LEU A 57 -0.09 13.51 -8.18
CA LEU A 57 0.09 12.52 -7.13
C LEU A 57 -0.91 11.38 -7.36
N PHE A 58 -0.41 10.18 -7.57
CA PHE A 58 -1.25 8.99 -7.65
C PHE A 58 -1.39 8.33 -6.28
N LEU A 59 -2.62 8.21 -5.84
CA LEU A 59 -2.95 7.36 -4.69
C LEU A 59 -2.92 5.88 -5.11
N PRO A 60 -2.80 4.94 -4.15
CA PRO A 60 -2.83 3.51 -4.47
C PRO A 60 -4.09 3.14 -5.25
N ILE A 61 -3.93 2.45 -6.36
CA ILE A 61 -5.00 2.04 -7.27
C ILE A 61 -5.02 0.53 -7.46
N LYS A 62 -6.17 -0.01 -7.83
CA LYS A 62 -6.28 -1.41 -8.22
C LYS A 62 -5.84 -1.57 -9.67
N GLY A 63 -4.97 -2.54 -9.93
CA GLY A 63 -4.44 -2.82 -11.27
C GLY A 63 -3.30 -1.87 -11.69
N SER A 64 -2.81 -2.04 -12.92
CA SER A 64 -1.82 -1.16 -13.53
C SER A 64 -2.54 -0.20 -14.46
N PRO A 65 -2.73 1.06 -14.11
CA PRO A 65 -3.33 2.02 -15.01
C PRO A 65 -2.38 2.27 -16.18
N ALA A 66 -2.94 2.61 -17.33
CA ALA A 66 -2.17 3.00 -18.50
C ALA A 66 -1.56 4.41 -18.33
N THR A 67 -0.92 4.68 -17.18
CA THR A 67 -0.36 5.99 -16.84
C THR A 67 0.66 6.51 -17.85
N LYS A 68 1.25 5.61 -18.66
CA LYS A 68 2.08 5.98 -19.80
C LYS A 68 1.38 6.85 -20.87
N GLU A 69 0.04 6.86 -20.87
CA GLU A 69 -0.75 7.69 -21.78
C GLU A 69 -0.82 9.17 -21.33
N LEU A 70 -0.32 9.50 -20.14
CA LEU A 70 -0.20 10.88 -19.70
C LEU A 70 0.99 11.57 -20.40
N ASP A 71 0.89 12.88 -20.57
CA ASP A 71 1.94 13.70 -21.20
C ASP A 71 3.08 13.98 -20.19
N TRP A 72 3.98 13.01 -20.06
CA TRP A 72 5.10 13.08 -19.12
C TRP A 72 6.18 14.11 -19.49
N ASP A 73 6.16 14.63 -20.72
CA ASP A 73 7.02 15.76 -21.10
C ASP A 73 6.59 17.06 -20.40
N GLN A 74 5.34 17.13 -19.97
CA GLN A 74 4.74 18.29 -19.32
C GLN A 74 4.44 18.06 -17.83
N LEU A 75 4.51 16.81 -17.34
CA LEU A 75 4.08 16.43 -16.00
C LEU A 75 5.23 15.87 -15.17
N THR A 76 5.21 16.19 -13.89
CA THR A 76 5.99 15.49 -12.87
C THR A 76 5.03 14.64 -12.02
N GLY A 77 5.38 13.37 -11.79
CA GLY A 77 4.54 12.43 -11.06
C GLY A 77 5.19 11.89 -9.80
N ILE A 78 4.36 11.68 -8.79
CA ILE A 78 4.70 10.89 -7.59
C ILE A 78 3.64 9.82 -7.41
N TYR A 79 4.10 8.60 -7.09
CA TYR A 79 3.23 7.47 -6.79
C TYR A 79 3.39 7.04 -5.33
N THR A 80 2.28 6.70 -4.68
CA THR A 80 2.25 6.32 -3.26
C THR A 80 2.13 4.81 -3.04
N ASP A 81 2.54 4.01 -4.02
CA ASP A 81 2.56 2.54 -3.98
C ASP A 81 3.69 2.02 -4.91
N TYR A 82 3.88 0.70 -5.02
CA TYR A 82 4.94 0.07 -5.81
C TYR A 82 4.50 -0.40 -7.21
N LEU A 83 3.22 -0.23 -7.59
CA LEU A 83 2.66 -0.86 -8.80
C LEU A 83 3.04 -0.20 -10.11
N ILE A 84 3.31 1.11 -10.12
CA ILE A 84 3.62 1.82 -11.37
C ILE A 84 5.12 1.76 -11.62
N THR A 85 5.51 1.05 -12.67
CA THR A 85 6.90 0.91 -13.11
C THR A 85 7.15 1.55 -14.49
N ASP A 86 6.08 1.84 -15.22
CA ASP A 86 6.13 2.46 -16.55
C ASP A 86 5.05 3.55 -16.67
N PRO A 87 5.45 4.83 -16.83
CA PRO A 87 6.83 5.31 -16.77
C PRO A 87 7.43 5.22 -15.36
N ALA A 88 8.76 5.23 -15.27
CA ALA A 88 9.46 5.31 -13.99
C ALA A 88 9.29 6.70 -13.38
N ILE A 89 8.41 6.82 -12.40
CA ILE A 89 8.17 8.05 -11.63
C ILE A 89 8.62 7.89 -10.18
N HIS A 90 8.78 9.00 -9.48
CA HIS A 90 9.13 8.96 -8.08
C HIS A 90 8.07 8.22 -7.26
N THR A 91 8.51 7.43 -6.29
CA THR A 91 7.64 6.69 -5.38
C THR A 91 7.88 7.10 -3.95
N VAL A 92 6.81 7.31 -3.20
CA VAL A 92 6.83 7.54 -1.75
C VAL A 92 5.85 6.57 -1.11
N CYS A 93 6.36 5.66 -0.30
CA CYS A 93 5.54 4.65 0.37
C CYS A 93 6.09 4.32 1.75
N PRO A 94 5.28 3.75 2.65
CA PRO A 94 5.76 3.26 3.94
C PRO A 94 6.84 2.19 3.76
N ASP A 95 7.82 2.19 4.64
CA ASP A 95 8.78 1.10 4.74
C ASP A 95 8.10 -0.08 5.46
N HIS A 96 7.50 -0.97 4.68
CA HIS A 96 6.74 -2.12 5.18
C HIS A 96 7.64 -3.14 5.88
N PHE A 97 8.85 -3.34 5.37
CA PHE A 97 9.83 -4.23 5.98
C PHE A 97 10.20 -3.76 7.40
N ARG A 98 10.58 -2.50 7.51
CA ARG A 98 10.92 -1.89 8.79
C ARG A 98 9.72 -1.86 9.75
N SER A 99 8.53 -1.60 9.24
CA SER A 99 7.29 -1.58 10.04
C SER A 99 7.01 -2.94 10.67
N MET A 100 7.16 -4.04 9.92
CA MET A 100 7.03 -5.40 10.43
C MET A 100 8.10 -5.69 11.49
N THR A 101 9.35 -5.37 11.23
CA THR A 101 10.46 -5.58 12.17
C THR A 101 10.23 -4.86 13.49
N ILE A 102 9.73 -3.60 13.44
CA ILE A 102 9.39 -2.83 14.63
C ILE A 102 8.23 -3.48 15.39
N ALA A 103 7.18 -3.93 14.69
CA ALA A 103 6.02 -4.57 15.30
C ALA A 103 6.41 -5.88 16.02
N LEU A 104 7.19 -6.74 15.35
CA LEU A 104 7.68 -8.00 15.96
C LEU A 104 8.55 -7.75 17.17
N ARG A 105 9.51 -6.82 17.09
CA ARG A 105 10.33 -6.44 18.25
C ARG A 105 9.47 -6.00 19.41
N LYS A 106 8.43 -5.20 19.13
CA LYS A 106 7.52 -4.72 20.18
C LYS A 106 6.71 -5.85 20.81
N LEU A 107 6.25 -6.82 20.04
CA LEU A 107 5.56 -7.99 20.57
C LEU A 107 6.47 -8.82 21.49
N ILE A 108 7.72 -9.06 21.09
CA ILE A 108 8.70 -9.77 21.92
C ILE A 108 9.01 -9.00 23.23
N GLU A 109 9.19 -7.67 23.15
CA GLU A 109 9.35 -6.83 24.35
C GLU A 109 8.17 -6.91 25.30
N MET A 110 6.96 -7.14 24.78
CA MET A 110 5.74 -7.33 25.58
C MET A 110 5.61 -8.75 26.17
N GLY A 111 6.52 -9.66 25.82
CA GLY A 111 6.57 -11.01 26.36
C GLY A 111 5.99 -12.10 25.45
N TYR A 112 5.48 -11.75 24.29
CA TYR A 112 5.03 -12.75 23.31
C TYR A 112 6.22 -13.54 22.77
N GLN A 113 6.06 -14.86 22.63
CA GLN A 113 7.14 -15.75 22.19
C GLN A 113 6.91 -16.29 20.77
N ARG A 114 5.68 -16.30 20.31
CA ARG A 114 5.26 -16.91 19.04
C ARG A 114 4.25 -16.04 18.30
N PRO A 115 4.55 -14.76 18.00
CA PRO A 115 3.68 -13.95 17.20
C PRO A 115 3.34 -14.61 15.87
N GLY A 116 2.07 -14.60 15.49
CA GLY A 116 1.60 -15.13 14.21
C GLY A 116 1.37 -14.03 13.20
N LEU A 117 1.50 -14.36 11.91
CA LEU A 117 1.26 -13.45 10.81
C LEU A 117 0.12 -13.94 9.93
N ILE A 118 -0.86 -13.07 9.66
CA ILE A 118 -1.95 -13.32 8.73
C ILE A 118 -1.99 -12.18 7.73
N LEU A 119 -1.90 -12.51 6.44
CA LEU A 119 -1.85 -11.55 5.35
C LEU A 119 -2.78 -11.94 4.20
N SER A 120 -3.25 -10.93 3.46
CA SER A 120 -3.72 -11.16 2.09
C SER A 120 -2.52 -11.32 1.17
N GLU A 121 -2.40 -12.48 0.53
CA GLU A 121 -1.31 -12.76 -0.42
C GLU A 121 -1.27 -11.74 -1.57
N ALA A 122 -2.44 -11.42 -2.15
CA ALA A 122 -2.52 -10.43 -3.22
C ALA A 122 -2.08 -9.03 -2.75
N HIS A 123 -2.33 -8.69 -1.48
CA HIS A 123 -1.90 -7.41 -0.92
C HIS A 123 -0.37 -7.38 -0.73
N ASP A 124 0.21 -8.43 -0.15
CA ASP A 124 1.66 -8.48 0.10
C ASP A 124 2.46 -8.59 -1.21
N ARG A 125 1.93 -9.30 -2.21
CA ARG A 125 2.49 -9.34 -3.58
C ARG A 125 2.61 -7.93 -4.18
N ARG A 126 1.62 -7.07 -3.99
CA ARG A 126 1.67 -5.66 -4.40
C ARG A 126 2.79 -4.89 -3.71
N LEU A 127 3.14 -5.27 -2.50
CA LEU A 127 4.18 -4.65 -1.68
C LEU A 127 5.52 -5.40 -1.81
N LEU A 128 5.69 -6.16 -2.90
CA LEU A 128 6.88 -6.94 -3.20
C LEU A 128 7.24 -7.91 -2.07
N PHE A 129 6.23 -8.52 -1.45
CA PHE A 129 6.35 -9.48 -0.35
C PHE A 129 7.07 -8.92 0.89
N SER A 130 6.99 -7.60 1.09
CA SER A 130 7.76 -6.94 2.14
C SER A 130 7.36 -7.34 3.56
N TRP A 131 6.09 -7.68 3.80
CA TRP A 131 5.62 -8.12 5.11
C TRP A 131 6.06 -9.55 5.41
N GLU A 132 5.84 -10.48 4.49
CA GLU A 132 6.25 -11.88 4.63
C GLU A 132 7.78 -11.99 4.74
N ALA A 133 8.52 -11.31 3.85
CA ALA A 133 9.98 -11.31 3.85
C ALA A 133 10.55 -10.76 5.17
N ALA A 134 10.00 -9.68 5.70
CA ALA A 134 10.44 -9.11 6.96
C ALA A 134 10.13 -10.04 8.14
N PHE A 135 8.97 -10.69 8.14
CA PHE A 135 8.60 -11.67 9.15
C PHE A 135 9.57 -12.85 9.15
N ALA A 136 9.81 -13.47 8.00
CA ALA A 136 10.73 -14.59 7.87
C ALA A 136 12.18 -14.20 8.23
N SER A 137 12.66 -13.05 7.75
CA SER A 137 13.99 -12.53 8.05
C SER A 137 14.18 -12.26 9.54
N TYR A 138 13.19 -11.70 10.21
CA TYR A 138 13.28 -11.43 11.65
C TYR A 138 13.52 -12.70 12.44
N TRP A 139 12.74 -13.75 12.18
CA TRP A 139 12.87 -15.03 12.89
C TRP A 139 14.16 -15.76 12.58
N SER A 140 14.68 -15.68 11.35
CA SER A 140 15.94 -16.31 10.98
C SER A 140 17.18 -15.75 11.72
N HIS A 141 17.03 -14.60 12.38
CA HIS A 141 18.08 -13.92 13.14
C HIS A 141 17.78 -13.87 14.65
N THR A 142 16.84 -14.66 15.13
CA THR A 142 16.49 -14.77 16.56
C THR A 142 16.47 -16.23 16.99
N ASP A 143 16.55 -16.49 18.29
CA ASP A 143 16.45 -17.84 18.88
C ASP A 143 14.99 -18.31 19.05
N HIS A 144 14.03 -17.53 18.57
CA HIS A 144 12.60 -17.88 18.64
C HIS A 144 12.19 -18.79 17.49
N GLU A 145 11.18 -19.61 17.72
CA GLU A 145 10.66 -20.53 16.70
C GLU A 145 9.78 -19.74 15.70
N LEU A 146 10.09 -19.90 14.41
CA LEU A 146 9.30 -19.32 13.33
C LEU A 146 7.90 -19.92 13.30
N THR A 147 6.88 -19.07 13.41
CA THR A 147 5.50 -19.47 13.12
C THR A 147 5.24 -19.40 11.61
N VAL A 148 4.48 -20.35 11.08
CA VAL A 148 4.12 -20.35 9.64
C VAL A 148 3.06 -19.28 9.39
N PRO A 149 3.30 -18.32 8.48
CA PRO A 149 2.29 -17.34 8.13
C PRO A 149 1.05 -17.97 7.49
N LEU A 150 -0.12 -17.38 7.75
CA LEU A 150 -1.33 -17.65 6.99
C LEU A 150 -1.50 -16.62 5.88
N LEU A 151 -1.29 -17.06 4.64
CA LEU A 151 -1.46 -16.24 3.45
C LEU A 151 -2.76 -16.64 2.76
N SER A 152 -3.76 -15.78 2.76
CA SER A 152 -5.05 -16.06 2.15
C SER A 152 -5.67 -14.79 1.57
N ASN A 153 -6.24 -14.88 0.37
CA ASN A 153 -6.96 -13.77 -0.26
C ASN A 153 -8.42 -13.69 0.18
N GLU A 154 -8.96 -14.81 0.65
CA GLU A 154 -10.35 -14.95 1.08
C GLU A 154 -10.42 -15.69 2.42
N LEU A 155 -9.76 -15.14 3.43
CA LEU A 155 -9.71 -15.73 4.77
C LEU A 155 -11.12 -16.04 5.29
N ASN A 156 -11.35 -17.30 5.56
CA ASN A 156 -12.57 -17.78 6.23
C ASN A 156 -12.27 -18.27 7.66
N ARG A 157 -13.33 -18.49 8.41
CA ARG A 157 -13.22 -18.89 9.82
C ARG A 157 -12.56 -20.25 9.99
N GLU A 158 -12.83 -21.20 9.11
CA GLU A 158 -12.34 -22.58 9.20
C GLU A 158 -10.82 -22.61 8.93
N GLU A 159 -10.37 -21.93 7.89
CA GLU A 159 -8.95 -21.77 7.57
C GLU A 159 -8.18 -21.09 8.71
N PHE A 160 -8.75 -20.02 9.27
CA PHE A 160 -8.15 -19.35 10.43
C PHE A 160 -8.04 -20.30 11.64
N ILE A 161 -9.10 -21.03 11.98
CA ILE A 161 -9.09 -21.94 13.12
C ILE A 161 -8.06 -23.06 12.92
N ALA A 162 -8.01 -23.67 11.73
CA ALA A 162 -7.06 -24.73 11.42
C ALA A 162 -5.61 -24.24 11.56
N TRP A 163 -5.31 -23.07 11.00
CA TRP A 163 -4.01 -22.43 11.14
C TRP A 163 -3.67 -22.10 12.59
N PHE A 164 -4.61 -21.51 13.33
CA PHE A 164 -4.41 -21.14 14.72
C PHE A 164 -4.12 -22.35 15.61
N GLN A 165 -4.85 -23.46 15.40
CA GLN A 165 -4.64 -24.70 16.15
C GLN A 165 -3.32 -25.38 15.83
N SER A 166 -2.87 -25.34 14.58
CA SER A 166 -1.61 -25.95 14.15
C SER A 166 -0.40 -25.11 14.51
N THR A 167 -0.49 -23.78 14.34
CA THR A 167 0.62 -22.84 14.54
C THR A 167 0.76 -22.40 15.99
N LYS A 168 -0.35 -22.34 16.73
CA LYS A 168 -0.44 -21.92 18.14
C LYS A 168 0.32 -20.62 18.41
N PRO A 169 0.00 -19.53 17.70
CA PRO A 169 0.57 -18.23 18.03
C PRO A 169 0.05 -17.78 19.41
N ASP A 170 0.80 -16.94 20.09
CA ASP A 170 0.44 -16.35 21.40
C ASP A 170 0.00 -14.87 21.32
#